data_af20a0f0e4a26eb1605387cb9d1c2cf8
#
_entry.id   af20a0f0e4a26eb1605387cb9d1c2cf8
#
_cell.length_a   1.000
_cell.length_b   1.000
_cell.length_c   1.000
_cell.angle_alpha   90.00
_cell.angle_beta   90.00
_cell.angle_gamma   90.00
#
_symmetry.space_group_name_H-M   'P 1'
#
loop_
_entity.id
_entity.type
_entity.pdbx_description
1 polymer ?
#
loop_
_entity_poly.entity_id
_entity_poly.type
_entity_poly.pdbx_seq_one_letter_code
_entity_poly.pdbx_strand_id
1 'polypeptide(L)'
;MFAEERRAEIAKLVASARRVNGAELARRYDVTMETVRRDLAALEEAGKLRRVHGGAVTVEQSTSLESSIASRQGMNTPEKRRIATKAYNMLRDSEVGSIVLDAGSTIEILADQIGAESFSLKTGSDRIIITHALHIAVKLAEAEGITMELVGGQLRKMTWAAIGARAANYFSTVRPDIAFIGANGIGAEFGVSTPGMNEAIVKTAICKSARRVVLLCDSAKFGNESLVRFADFEDIDTLITDRAPEGELAQALEVAGVEVIIA
;
A
#
# COMPACT_ATOMS: atom_id res chain seq x y z
N MET A 1 18.60 28.22 1.24
CA MET A 1 17.96 26.89 1.34
C MET A 1 18.91 25.93 2.04
N PHE A 2 18.46 25.23 3.06
CA PHE A 2 19.25 24.23 3.77
C PHE A 2 19.47 22.95 2.92
N ALA A 3 20.55 22.21 3.20
CA ALA A 3 20.93 21.04 2.38
C ALA A 3 19.84 19.94 2.36
N GLU A 4 19.17 19.70 3.47
CA GLU A 4 18.09 18.69 3.57
C GLU A 4 16.86 19.07 2.75
N GLU A 5 16.43 20.34 2.82
CA GLU A 5 15.32 20.88 2.03
C GLU A 5 15.62 20.76 0.53
N ARG A 6 16.84 21.16 0.12
CA ARG A 6 17.29 21.07 -1.26
C ARG A 6 17.29 19.62 -1.76
N ARG A 7 17.83 18.68 -0.98
CA ARG A 7 17.81 17.26 -1.32
C ARG A 7 16.40 16.71 -1.46
N ALA A 8 15.48 17.08 -0.56
CA ALA A 8 14.09 16.67 -0.66
C ALA A 8 13.43 17.18 -1.95
N GLU A 9 13.69 18.43 -2.35
CA GLU A 9 13.20 18.98 -3.62
C GLU A 9 13.84 18.33 -4.85
N ILE A 10 15.14 18.08 -4.82
CA ILE A 10 15.82 17.36 -5.91
C ILE A 10 15.21 15.97 -6.08
N ALA A 11 14.95 15.25 -4.99
CA ALA A 11 14.34 13.93 -5.04
C ALA A 11 12.94 13.98 -5.68
N LYS A 12 12.10 14.97 -5.33
CA LYS A 12 10.79 15.20 -5.96
C LYS A 12 10.92 15.50 -7.45
N LEU A 13 11.87 16.37 -7.84
CA LEU A 13 12.12 16.71 -9.24
C LEU A 13 12.55 15.50 -10.06
N VAL A 14 13.46 14.68 -9.53
CA VAL A 14 13.90 13.45 -10.20
C VAL A 14 12.73 12.49 -10.35
N ALA A 15 11.89 12.34 -9.33
CA ALA A 15 10.72 11.47 -9.38
C ALA A 15 9.72 11.90 -10.47
N SER A 16 9.44 13.21 -10.59
CA SER A 16 8.47 13.74 -11.56
C SER A 16 9.04 13.82 -13.00
N ALA A 17 10.27 14.32 -13.17
CA ALA A 17 10.87 14.55 -14.48
C ALA A 17 11.62 13.33 -15.04
N ARG A 18 11.72 12.23 -14.27
CA ARG A 18 12.50 11.00 -14.56
C ARG A 18 14.00 11.22 -14.76
N ARG A 19 14.41 12.42 -15.13
CA ARG A 19 15.82 12.82 -15.34
C ARG A 19 15.99 14.29 -15.00
N VAL A 20 17.11 14.62 -14.34
CA VAL A 20 17.53 16.00 -14.05
C VAL A 20 18.97 16.24 -14.50
N ASN A 21 19.23 17.46 -14.93
CA ASN A 21 20.57 17.91 -15.32
C ASN A 21 21.23 18.64 -14.15
N GLY A 22 22.49 18.26 -13.82
CA GLY A 22 23.21 18.85 -12.70
C GLY A 22 23.45 20.36 -12.85
N ALA A 23 23.70 20.85 -14.07
CA ALA A 23 23.90 22.28 -14.32
C ALA A 23 22.60 23.08 -14.15
N GLU A 24 21.44 22.47 -14.46
CA GLU A 24 20.13 23.08 -14.20
C GLU A 24 19.82 23.14 -12.71
N LEU A 25 20.12 22.08 -11.96
CA LEU A 25 20.00 22.04 -10.50
C LEU A 25 20.90 23.11 -9.84
N ALA A 26 22.15 23.25 -10.31
CA ALA A 26 23.07 24.25 -9.79
C ALA A 26 22.51 25.68 -9.96
N ARG A 27 21.96 26.00 -11.14
CA ARG A 27 21.31 27.29 -11.42
C ARG A 27 20.01 27.48 -10.61
N ARG A 28 19.18 26.45 -10.54
CA ARG A 28 17.86 26.52 -9.86
C ARG A 28 18.00 26.80 -8.39
N TYR A 29 18.98 26.19 -7.74
CA TYR A 29 19.19 26.30 -6.28
C TYR A 29 20.31 27.28 -5.90
N ASP A 30 20.90 27.95 -6.87
CA ASP A 30 22.03 28.90 -6.69
C ASP A 30 23.17 28.32 -5.85
N VAL A 31 23.64 27.14 -6.28
CA VAL A 31 24.72 26.39 -5.64
C VAL A 31 25.76 25.94 -6.67
N THR A 32 26.96 25.61 -6.20
CA THR A 32 28.02 25.09 -7.09
C THR A 32 27.71 23.69 -7.61
N MET A 33 28.31 23.33 -8.74
CA MET A 33 28.23 21.95 -9.27
C MET A 33 28.75 20.91 -8.27
N GLU A 34 29.74 21.26 -7.47
CA GLU A 34 30.26 20.37 -6.43
C GLU A 34 29.22 20.11 -5.32
N THR A 35 28.47 21.15 -4.94
CA THR A 35 27.33 21.00 -3.99
C THR A 35 26.26 20.07 -4.57
N VAL A 36 25.90 20.26 -5.86
CA VAL A 36 24.95 19.37 -6.54
C VAL A 36 25.46 17.93 -6.58
N ARG A 37 26.74 17.71 -6.88
CA ARG A 37 27.34 16.37 -6.89
C ARG A 37 27.24 15.69 -5.52
N ARG A 38 27.47 16.42 -4.42
CA ARG A 38 27.34 15.90 -3.06
C ARG A 38 25.89 15.60 -2.71
N ASP A 39 24.96 16.45 -3.10
CA ASP A 39 23.53 16.21 -2.86
C ASP A 39 23.02 14.99 -3.63
N LEU A 40 23.40 14.87 -4.92
CA LEU A 40 23.07 13.71 -5.73
C LEU A 40 23.72 12.41 -5.20
N ALA A 41 24.96 12.49 -4.68
CA ALA A 41 25.63 11.35 -4.05
C ALA A 41 24.89 10.87 -2.79
N ALA A 42 24.52 11.80 -1.92
CA ALA A 42 23.75 11.47 -0.71
C ALA A 42 22.36 10.88 -1.03
N LEU A 43 21.71 11.38 -2.09
CA LEU A 43 20.41 10.85 -2.55
C LEU A 43 20.55 9.48 -3.20
N GLU A 44 21.66 9.22 -3.91
CA GLU A 44 21.97 7.89 -4.47
C GLU A 44 22.25 6.88 -3.37
N GLU A 45 23.04 7.25 -2.35
CA GLU A 45 23.30 6.41 -1.18
C GLU A 45 22.00 6.10 -0.40
N ALA A 46 21.09 7.07 -0.35
CA ALA A 46 19.74 6.88 0.19
C ALA A 46 18.77 6.11 -0.74
N GLY A 47 19.23 5.65 -1.92
CA GLY A 47 18.42 4.88 -2.87
C GLY A 47 17.30 5.68 -3.56
N LYS A 48 17.33 7.03 -3.50
CA LYS A 48 16.27 7.89 -4.04
C LYS A 48 16.45 8.26 -5.52
N LEU A 49 17.63 8.09 -6.05
CA LEU A 49 17.97 8.34 -7.46
C LEU A 49 19.22 7.56 -7.87
N ARG A 50 19.53 7.50 -9.16
CA ARG A 50 20.79 6.99 -9.71
C ARG A 50 21.50 8.11 -10.45
N ARG A 51 22.78 8.34 -10.12
CA ARG A 51 23.60 9.32 -10.84
C ARG A 51 23.96 8.81 -12.23
N VAL A 52 23.93 9.72 -13.18
CA VAL A 52 24.39 9.52 -14.56
C VAL A 52 25.33 10.65 -14.95
N HIS A 53 26.02 10.50 -16.10
CA HIS A 53 26.86 11.57 -16.58
C HIS A 53 26.05 12.87 -16.79
N GLY A 54 26.43 13.91 -16.08
CA GLY A 54 25.80 15.23 -16.15
C GLY A 54 24.53 15.43 -15.32
N GLY A 55 24.11 14.46 -14.47
CA GLY A 55 22.92 14.63 -13.64
C GLY A 55 22.48 13.38 -12.87
N ALA A 56 21.18 13.22 -12.74
CA ALA A 56 20.59 12.03 -12.13
C ALA A 56 19.31 11.60 -12.86
N VAL A 57 18.97 10.34 -12.71
CA VAL A 57 17.72 9.74 -13.17
C VAL A 57 17.01 9.09 -12.00
N THR A 58 15.71 8.89 -12.13
CA THR A 58 15.00 8.04 -11.18
C THR A 58 15.73 6.72 -11.07
N VAL A 59 15.81 6.17 -9.86
CA VAL A 59 16.03 4.73 -9.76
C VAL A 59 14.85 4.14 -10.52
N GLU A 60 15.11 3.55 -11.68
CA GLU A 60 14.14 2.68 -12.30
C GLU A 60 13.91 1.54 -11.29
N GLN A 61 12.97 1.75 -10.42
CA GLN A 61 12.39 0.63 -9.69
C GLN A 61 11.73 -0.19 -10.80
N SER A 62 12.34 -1.31 -11.13
CA SER A 62 11.68 -2.25 -12.01
C SER A 62 10.27 -2.46 -11.44
N THR A 63 9.25 -2.25 -12.24
CA THR A 63 7.85 -2.42 -11.82
C THR A 63 7.57 -3.80 -11.23
N SER A 64 8.47 -4.77 -11.51
CA SER A 64 8.46 -6.13 -10.98
C SER A 64 9.29 -6.31 -9.69
N LEU A 65 10.09 -5.29 -9.25
CA LEU A 65 10.85 -5.39 -8.00
C LEU A 65 9.93 -5.14 -6.81
N GLU A 66 9.95 -6.07 -5.90
CA GLU A 66 9.23 -5.99 -4.64
C GLU A 66 10.17 -6.18 -3.45
N SER A 67 10.02 -5.33 -2.44
CA SER A 67 10.65 -5.53 -1.14
C SER A 67 9.90 -6.59 -0.36
N SER A 68 10.61 -7.44 0.39
CA SER A 68 9.98 -8.42 1.28
C SER A 68 9.04 -7.73 2.28
N ILE A 69 8.06 -8.48 2.81
CA ILE A 69 7.15 -7.93 3.81
C ILE A 69 7.92 -7.46 5.05
N ALA A 70 8.97 -8.18 5.47
CA ALA A 70 9.83 -7.80 6.59
C ALA A 70 10.53 -6.45 6.35
N SER A 71 11.03 -6.20 5.13
CA SER A 71 11.61 -4.91 4.76
C SER A 71 10.56 -3.80 4.78
N ARG A 72 9.36 -4.07 4.27
CA ARG A 72 8.24 -3.10 4.24
C ARG A 72 7.67 -2.78 5.62
N GLN A 73 7.76 -3.68 6.60
CA GLN A 73 7.35 -3.44 7.99
C GLN A 73 8.15 -2.31 8.64
N GLY A 74 9.46 -2.21 8.33
CA GLY A 74 10.32 -1.12 8.83
C GLY A 74 10.14 0.23 8.15
N MET A 75 9.44 0.29 6.99
CA MET A 75 9.28 1.52 6.20
C MET A 75 7.94 2.18 6.48
N ASN A 76 7.94 3.52 6.66
CA ASN A 76 6.72 4.34 6.88
C ASN A 76 5.84 3.79 8.01
N THR A 77 6.47 3.28 9.09
CA THR A 77 5.74 2.62 10.19
C THR A 77 4.78 3.55 10.94
N PRO A 78 5.11 4.83 11.21
CA PRO A 78 4.18 5.76 11.83
C PRO A 78 2.92 6.00 10.98
N GLU A 79 3.08 6.21 9.67
CA GLU A 79 2.00 6.41 8.70
C GLU A 79 1.07 5.20 8.66
N LYS A 80 1.64 4.02 8.51
CA LYS A 80 0.89 2.75 8.48
C LYS A 80 0.13 2.49 9.78
N ARG A 81 0.70 2.86 10.93
CA ARG A 81 0.00 2.74 12.22
C ARG A 81 -1.22 3.64 12.28
N ARG A 82 -1.12 4.91 11.86
CA ARG A 82 -2.27 5.81 11.81
C ARG A 82 -3.36 5.26 10.89
N ILE A 83 -2.99 4.83 9.68
CA ILE A 83 -3.90 4.22 8.70
C ILE A 83 -4.61 2.99 9.30
N ALA A 84 -3.85 2.06 9.89
CA ALA A 84 -4.39 0.86 10.52
C ALA A 84 -5.33 1.19 11.70
N THR A 85 -4.97 2.18 12.54
CA THR A 85 -5.82 2.62 13.66
C THR A 85 -7.13 3.22 13.16
N LYS A 86 -7.09 3.98 12.06
CA LYS A 86 -8.31 4.52 11.46
C LYS A 86 -9.23 3.40 10.94
N ALA A 87 -8.65 2.39 10.28
CA ALA A 87 -9.37 1.21 9.81
C ALA A 87 -9.93 0.38 10.98
N TYR A 88 -9.15 0.17 12.05
CA TYR A 88 -9.61 -0.52 13.26
C TYR A 88 -10.81 0.18 13.91
N ASN A 89 -10.74 1.50 14.08
CA ASN A 89 -11.85 2.27 14.67
C ASN A 89 -13.12 2.18 13.80
N MET A 90 -12.98 2.18 12.46
CA MET A 90 -14.11 1.96 11.56
C MET A 90 -14.78 0.60 11.79
N LEU A 91 -13.99 -0.46 12.02
CA LEU A 91 -14.50 -1.81 12.30
C LEU A 91 -15.09 -1.95 13.70
N ARG A 92 -14.37 -1.47 14.70
CA ARG A 92 -14.76 -1.60 16.12
C ARG A 92 -16.16 -1.05 16.37
N ASP A 93 -16.48 0.08 15.76
CA ASP A 93 -17.75 0.78 15.96
C ASP A 93 -18.87 0.28 15.03
N SER A 94 -18.60 -0.75 14.19
CA SER A 94 -19.53 -1.32 13.20
C SER A 94 -20.12 -2.67 13.64
N GLU A 95 -21.21 -3.08 12.98
CA GLU A 95 -21.81 -4.42 13.07
C GLU A 95 -21.39 -5.31 11.87
N VAL A 96 -20.24 -5.03 11.24
CA VAL A 96 -19.69 -5.84 10.15
C VAL A 96 -19.32 -7.22 10.68
N GLY A 97 -19.92 -8.27 10.12
CA GLY A 97 -19.76 -9.64 10.60
C GLY A 97 -18.68 -10.44 9.85
N SER A 98 -18.40 -10.09 8.59
CA SER A 98 -17.43 -10.81 7.77
C SER A 98 -16.42 -9.85 7.12
N ILE A 99 -15.12 -10.12 7.36
CA ILE A 99 -14.01 -9.21 7.04
C ILE A 99 -12.95 -9.97 6.27
N VAL A 100 -12.52 -9.46 5.12
CA VAL A 100 -11.32 -9.93 4.45
C VAL A 100 -10.13 -9.05 4.83
N LEU A 101 -9.03 -9.67 5.24
CA LEU A 101 -7.74 -9.06 5.44
C LEU A 101 -6.76 -9.56 4.38
N ASP A 102 -6.36 -8.68 3.47
CA ASP A 102 -5.35 -8.95 2.43
C ASP A 102 -3.94 -9.09 3.04
N ALA A 103 -2.97 -9.49 2.24
CA ALA A 103 -1.56 -9.53 2.64
C ALA A 103 -0.91 -8.14 2.51
N GLY A 104 -0.20 -7.70 3.55
CA GLY A 104 0.55 -6.45 3.50
C GLY A 104 0.89 -5.89 4.86
N SER A 105 1.98 -5.13 4.94
CA SER A 105 2.51 -4.62 6.22
C SER A 105 1.55 -3.68 6.97
N THR A 106 0.70 -2.92 6.27
CA THR A 106 -0.33 -2.08 6.90
C THR A 106 -1.48 -2.93 7.44
N ILE A 107 -1.87 -3.97 6.67
CA ILE A 107 -2.92 -4.91 7.07
C ILE A 107 -2.46 -5.75 8.27
N GLU A 108 -1.17 -6.12 8.35
CA GLU A 108 -0.64 -6.80 9.54
C GLU A 108 -0.72 -5.96 10.81
N ILE A 109 -0.50 -4.63 10.71
CA ILE A 109 -0.68 -3.73 11.86
C ILE A 109 -2.16 -3.65 12.25
N LEU A 110 -3.07 -3.65 11.28
CA LEU A 110 -4.52 -3.74 11.57
C LEU A 110 -4.85 -5.06 12.26
N ALA A 111 -4.29 -6.18 11.80
CA ALA A 111 -4.48 -7.48 12.45
C ALA A 111 -3.94 -7.50 13.89
N ASP A 112 -2.77 -6.88 14.16
CA ASP A 112 -2.24 -6.73 15.53
C ASP A 112 -3.23 -5.99 16.45
N GLN A 113 -3.91 -4.96 15.95
CA GLN A 113 -4.89 -4.20 16.73
C GLN A 113 -6.20 -4.99 16.94
N ILE A 114 -6.64 -5.74 15.93
CA ILE A 114 -7.81 -6.62 16.02
C ILE A 114 -7.58 -7.72 17.07
N GLY A 115 -6.40 -8.32 17.09
CA GLY A 115 -6.05 -9.40 18.02
C GLY A 115 -5.71 -8.95 19.44
N ALA A 116 -5.61 -7.64 19.71
CA ALA A 116 -5.23 -7.12 21.02
C ALA A 116 -6.37 -7.16 22.07
N GLU A 117 -7.63 -7.19 21.62
CA GLU A 117 -8.82 -7.18 22.45
C GLU A 117 -9.87 -8.14 21.87
N SER A 118 -10.91 -8.47 22.66
CA SER A 118 -12.07 -9.24 22.14
C SER A 118 -12.77 -8.45 21.02
N PHE A 119 -12.95 -9.08 19.86
CA PHE A 119 -13.44 -8.44 18.65
C PHE A 119 -14.83 -8.93 18.21
N SER A 120 -15.62 -9.42 19.14
CA SER A 120 -17.00 -9.88 18.91
C SER A 120 -17.93 -8.74 18.43
N LEU A 121 -19.01 -9.12 17.79
CA LEU A 121 -20.14 -8.23 17.56
C LEU A 121 -20.81 -7.84 18.88
N LYS A 122 -21.57 -6.74 18.91
CA LYS A 122 -22.36 -6.33 20.10
C LYS A 122 -23.40 -7.39 20.52
N THR A 123 -23.80 -8.25 19.59
CA THR A 123 -24.66 -9.41 19.85
C THR A 123 -23.97 -10.53 20.61
N GLY A 124 -22.65 -10.48 20.79
CA GLY A 124 -21.83 -11.52 21.38
C GLY A 124 -21.38 -12.62 20.39
N SER A 125 -21.78 -12.52 19.13
CA SER A 125 -21.34 -13.46 18.09
C SER A 125 -19.92 -13.13 17.59
N ASP A 126 -19.16 -14.14 17.19
CA ASP A 126 -17.86 -13.96 16.59
C ASP A 126 -17.96 -13.27 15.23
N ARG A 127 -16.93 -12.49 14.90
CA ARG A 127 -16.70 -11.98 13.54
C ARG A 127 -15.92 -13.01 12.74
N ILE A 128 -16.28 -13.17 11.47
CA ILE A 128 -15.54 -14.04 10.56
C ILE A 128 -14.44 -13.22 9.91
N ILE A 129 -13.18 -13.61 10.11
CA ILE A 129 -12.04 -13.02 9.42
C ILE A 129 -11.52 -14.00 8.40
N ILE A 130 -11.49 -13.57 7.15
CA ILE A 130 -11.00 -14.33 6.01
C ILE A 130 -9.67 -13.72 5.58
N THR A 131 -8.62 -14.54 5.48
CA THR A 131 -7.33 -14.07 4.98
C THR A 131 -6.62 -15.14 4.17
N HIS A 132 -5.83 -14.71 3.18
CA HIS A 132 -4.89 -15.56 2.47
C HIS A 132 -3.43 -15.36 2.96
N ALA A 133 -3.23 -14.50 3.96
CA ALA A 133 -1.93 -14.18 4.54
C ALA A 133 -1.65 -15.02 5.79
N LEU A 134 -0.66 -15.92 5.71
CA LEU A 134 -0.33 -16.85 6.81
C LEU A 134 0.06 -16.10 8.10
N HIS A 135 0.83 -15.01 8.01
CA HIS A 135 1.19 -14.22 9.19
C HIS A 135 -0.03 -13.64 9.92
N ILE A 136 -1.01 -13.15 9.17
CA ILE A 136 -2.24 -12.62 9.73
C ILE A 136 -3.07 -13.72 10.38
N ALA A 137 -3.19 -14.88 9.70
CA ALA A 137 -3.90 -16.02 10.27
C ALA A 137 -3.29 -16.50 11.59
N VAL A 138 -1.95 -16.60 11.67
CA VAL A 138 -1.25 -17.01 12.90
C VAL A 138 -1.47 -15.97 14.02
N LYS A 139 -1.44 -14.66 13.73
CA LYS A 139 -1.66 -13.60 14.72
C LYS A 139 -3.08 -13.62 15.32
N LEU A 140 -4.07 -14.01 14.53
CA LEU A 140 -5.47 -13.97 14.93
C LEU A 140 -6.06 -15.33 15.30
N ALA A 141 -5.27 -16.41 15.20
CA ALA A 141 -5.75 -17.78 15.42
C ALA A 141 -6.30 -18.03 16.84
N GLU A 142 -5.79 -17.30 17.84
CA GLU A 142 -6.21 -17.42 19.23
C GLU A 142 -6.95 -16.17 19.75
N ALA A 143 -7.29 -15.23 18.85
CA ALA A 143 -7.96 -13.99 19.25
C ALA A 143 -9.43 -14.25 19.60
N GLU A 144 -9.89 -13.67 20.71
CA GLU A 144 -11.26 -13.82 21.16
C GLU A 144 -12.27 -13.07 20.26
N GLY A 145 -13.43 -13.68 20.04
CA GLY A 145 -14.50 -13.08 19.24
C GLY A 145 -14.27 -13.15 17.73
N ILE A 146 -13.39 -14.05 17.29
CA ILE A 146 -13.03 -14.23 15.89
C ILE A 146 -13.15 -15.70 15.50
N THR A 147 -13.88 -15.95 14.41
CA THR A 147 -13.76 -17.18 13.64
C THR A 147 -12.81 -16.95 12.46
N MET A 148 -11.69 -17.65 12.41
CA MET A 148 -10.64 -17.47 11.39
C MET A 148 -10.83 -18.42 10.22
N GLU A 149 -10.88 -17.87 9.00
CA GLU A 149 -10.88 -18.62 7.75
C GLU A 149 -9.58 -18.35 6.98
N LEU A 150 -8.70 -19.35 6.89
CA LEU A 150 -7.45 -19.27 6.13
C LEU A 150 -7.63 -19.80 4.72
N VAL A 151 -7.49 -18.93 3.72
CA VAL A 151 -7.57 -19.29 2.30
C VAL A 151 -6.29 -19.96 1.85
N GLY A 152 -6.41 -21.19 1.39
CA GLY A 152 -5.29 -21.99 0.90
C GLY A 152 -4.86 -21.62 -0.53
N GLY A 153 -3.64 -22.03 -0.90
CA GLY A 153 -3.08 -21.80 -2.24
C GLY A 153 -1.58 -22.07 -2.29
N GLN A 154 -0.90 -21.56 -3.32
CA GLN A 154 0.55 -21.59 -3.42
C GLN A 154 1.14 -20.49 -2.52
N LEU A 155 1.95 -20.85 -1.54
CA LEU A 155 2.58 -19.87 -0.65
C LEU A 155 3.70 -19.10 -1.34
N ARG A 156 3.57 -17.77 -1.39
CA ARG A 156 4.60 -16.86 -1.85
C ARG A 156 5.51 -16.45 -0.68
N LYS A 157 6.78 -16.86 -0.74
CA LYS A 157 7.75 -16.61 0.34
C LYS A 157 7.95 -15.11 0.66
N MET A 158 7.88 -14.25 -0.34
CA MET A 158 8.12 -12.80 -0.20
C MET A 158 7.08 -12.13 0.71
N THR A 159 5.82 -12.56 0.62
CA THR A 159 4.66 -11.95 1.31
C THR A 159 3.98 -12.88 2.31
N TRP A 160 4.41 -14.16 2.38
CA TRP A 160 3.78 -15.21 3.18
C TRP A 160 2.27 -15.32 2.94
N ALA A 161 1.87 -15.11 1.69
CA ALA A 161 0.48 -15.14 1.27
C ALA A 161 0.23 -16.30 0.29
N ALA A 162 -0.94 -16.89 0.37
CA ALA A 162 -1.43 -17.82 -0.65
C ALA A 162 -1.83 -17.04 -1.90
N ILE A 163 -1.30 -17.45 -3.06
CA ILE A 163 -1.49 -16.77 -4.34
C ILE A 163 -1.99 -17.73 -5.43
N GLY A 164 -2.38 -17.14 -6.57
CA GLY A 164 -2.79 -17.86 -7.77
C GLY A 164 -4.27 -18.28 -7.76
N ALA A 165 -4.66 -19.01 -8.80
CA ALA A 165 -6.06 -19.32 -9.10
C ALA A 165 -6.82 -20.04 -7.98
N ARG A 166 -6.16 -20.91 -7.21
CA ARG A 166 -6.82 -21.61 -6.08
C ARG A 166 -7.27 -20.65 -5.00
N ALA A 167 -6.40 -19.72 -4.60
CA ALA A 167 -6.75 -18.70 -3.62
C ALA A 167 -7.81 -17.75 -4.17
N ALA A 168 -7.69 -17.31 -5.42
CA ALA A 168 -8.66 -16.44 -6.06
C ALA A 168 -10.05 -17.09 -6.19
N ASN A 169 -10.11 -18.38 -6.55
CA ASN A 169 -11.38 -19.10 -6.69
C ASN A 169 -12.17 -19.20 -5.38
N TYR A 170 -11.50 -19.21 -4.23
CA TYR A 170 -12.19 -19.15 -2.94
C TYR A 170 -13.07 -17.89 -2.85
N PHE A 171 -12.53 -16.73 -3.22
CA PHE A 171 -13.25 -15.46 -3.13
C PHE A 171 -14.46 -15.38 -4.08
N SER A 172 -14.54 -16.21 -5.12
CA SER A 172 -15.74 -16.29 -5.96
C SER A 172 -16.94 -16.96 -5.28
N THR A 173 -16.70 -17.67 -4.16
CA THR A 173 -17.73 -18.43 -3.43
C THR A 173 -18.24 -17.71 -2.17
N VAL A 174 -17.65 -16.58 -1.82
CA VAL A 174 -18.00 -15.82 -0.61
C VAL A 174 -18.39 -14.37 -0.92
N ARG A 175 -19.16 -13.76 -0.06
CA ARG A 175 -19.58 -12.35 -0.16
C ARG A 175 -19.35 -11.63 1.17
N PRO A 176 -18.10 -11.31 1.52
CA PRO A 176 -17.80 -10.63 2.78
C PRO A 176 -18.35 -9.21 2.80
N ASP A 177 -18.65 -8.71 4.00
CA ASP A 177 -19.20 -7.36 4.18
C ASP A 177 -18.16 -6.29 3.83
N ILE A 178 -16.90 -6.52 4.20
CA ILE A 178 -15.81 -5.58 3.97
C ILE A 178 -14.50 -6.30 3.66
N ALA A 179 -13.70 -5.71 2.78
CA ALA A 179 -12.32 -6.13 2.53
C ALA A 179 -11.35 -4.97 2.75
N PHE A 180 -10.30 -5.22 3.52
CA PHE A 180 -9.15 -4.32 3.64
C PHE A 180 -8.03 -4.82 2.75
N ILE A 181 -7.63 -4.00 1.79
CA ILE A 181 -6.65 -4.36 0.77
C ILE A 181 -5.47 -3.38 0.78
N GLY A 182 -4.28 -3.89 0.50
CA GLY A 182 -3.07 -3.09 0.35
C GLY A 182 -2.64 -2.97 -1.11
N ALA A 183 -1.75 -1.99 -1.41
CA ALA A 183 -1.17 -1.81 -2.73
C ALA A 183 0.34 -1.58 -2.67
N ASN A 184 1.02 -1.80 -3.80
CA ASN A 184 2.42 -1.41 -4.01
C ASN A 184 2.53 -0.07 -4.73
N GLY A 185 1.51 0.30 -5.50
CA GLY A 185 1.40 1.57 -6.20
C GLY A 185 -0.04 1.97 -6.47
N ILE A 186 -0.28 3.27 -6.57
CA ILE A 186 -1.54 3.89 -6.93
C ILE A 186 -1.26 5.04 -7.90
N GLY A 187 -1.67 4.88 -9.15
CA GLY A 187 -1.50 5.85 -10.24
C GLY A 187 -2.83 6.36 -10.76
N ALA A 188 -2.88 7.64 -11.14
CA ALA A 188 -4.12 8.30 -11.57
C ALA A 188 -4.77 7.61 -12.79
N GLU A 189 -3.97 7.22 -13.77
CA GLU A 189 -4.45 6.54 -14.99
C GLU A 189 -4.42 5.01 -14.86
N PHE A 190 -3.43 4.48 -14.13
CA PHE A 190 -3.20 3.04 -14.06
C PHE A 190 -4.00 2.35 -12.96
N GLY A 191 -4.53 3.10 -11.99
CA GLY A 191 -5.27 2.52 -10.86
C GLY A 191 -4.37 1.91 -9.80
N VAL A 192 -4.81 0.83 -9.18
CA VAL A 192 -4.17 0.19 -8.02
C VAL A 192 -3.37 -1.03 -8.46
N SER A 193 -2.09 -1.12 -8.07
CA SER A 193 -1.15 -2.07 -8.67
C SER A 193 -0.26 -2.82 -7.69
N THR A 194 0.23 -3.99 -8.15
CA THR A 194 1.16 -4.89 -7.44
C THR A 194 2.18 -5.48 -8.41
N PRO A 195 3.39 -5.89 -7.97
CA PRO A 195 4.40 -6.44 -8.87
C PRO A 195 4.08 -7.83 -9.42
N GLY A 196 3.29 -8.63 -8.69
CA GLY A 196 3.12 -10.06 -8.96
C GLY A 196 1.79 -10.42 -9.62
N MET A 197 1.82 -11.05 -10.81
CA MET A 197 0.62 -11.49 -11.54
C MET A 197 -0.29 -12.40 -10.68
N ASN A 198 0.29 -13.40 -10.02
CA ASN A 198 -0.47 -14.34 -9.20
C ASN A 198 -1.03 -13.72 -7.91
N GLU A 199 -0.44 -12.63 -7.44
CA GLU A 199 -0.95 -11.83 -6.34
C GLU A 199 -2.08 -10.92 -6.82
N ALA A 200 -1.91 -10.28 -7.97
CA ALA A 200 -2.94 -9.45 -8.60
C ALA A 200 -4.26 -10.22 -8.80
N ILE A 201 -4.20 -11.47 -9.26
CA ILE A 201 -5.40 -12.32 -9.44
C ILE A 201 -6.18 -12.47 -8.12
N VAL A 202 -5.49 -12.68 -7.00
CA VAL A 202 -6.14 -12.80 -5.68
C VAL A 202 -6.72 -11.48 -5.23
N LYS A 203 -5.96 -10.37 -5.36
CA LYS A 203 -6.43 -9.03 -4.99
C LYS A 203 -7.66 -8.61 -5.80
N THR A 204 -7.66 -8.86 -7.11
CA THR A 204 -8.83 -8.64 -7.98
C THR A 204 -10.04 -9.45 -7.51
N ALA A 205 -9.82 -10.72 -7.14
CA ALA A 205 -10.91 -11.58 -6.64
C ALA A 205 -11.45 -11.06 -5.30
N ILE A 206 -10.60 -10.58 -4.39
CA ILE A 206 -11.01 -9.95 -3.13
C ILE A 206 -11.87 -8.72 -3.41
N CYS A 207 -11.41 -7.77 -4.26
CA CYS A 207 -12.17 -6.57 -4.60
C CYS A 207 -13.57 -6.92 -5.14
N LYS A 208 -13.65 -7.89 -6.05
CA LYS A 208 -14.93 -8.31 -6.67
C LYS A 208 -15.86 -9.06 -5.71
N SER A 209 -15.33 -9.70 -4.66
CA SER A 209 -16.13 -10.48 -3.73
C SER A 209 -16.80 -9.64 -2.65
N ALA A 210 -16.13 -8.62 -2.14
CA ALA A 210 -16.60 -7.84 -0.99
C ALA A 210 -17.75 -6.89 -1.36
N ARG A 211 -18.57 -6.55 -0.36
CA ARG A 211 -19.60 -5.51 -0.49
C ARG A 211 -19.03 -4.11 -0.37
N ARG A 212 -17.95 -3.96 0.38
CA ARG A 212 -17.19 -2.73 0.56
C ARG A 212 -15.70 -3.03 0.51
N VAL A 213 -14.97 -2.27 -0.28
CA VAL A 213 -13.51 -2.40 -0.44
C VAL A 213 -12.82 -1.16 0.11
N VAL A 214 -11.96 -1.36 1.11
CA VAL A 214 -11.18 -0.30 1.75
C VAL A 214 -9.70 -0.49 1.44
N LEU A 215 -9.14 0.44 0.68
CA LEU A 215 -7.72 0.46 0.35
C LEU A 215 -6.93 1.16 1.46
N LEU A 216 -5.98 0.44 2.08
CA LEU A 216 -5.04 0.98 3.07
C LEU A 216 -3.70 1.28 2.38
N CYS A 217 -3.41 2.55 2.14
CA CYS A 217 -2.27 2.94 1.33
C CYS A 217 -1.58 4.20 1.88
N ASP A 218 -0.29 4.11 2.24
CA ASP A 218 0.49 5.28 2.61
C ASP A 218 0.84 6.13 1.38
N SER A 219 0.97 7.44 1.59
CA SER A 219 1.18 8.44 0.53
C SER A 219 2.49 8.27 -0.26
N ALA A 220 3.44 7.47 0.24
CA ALA A 220 4.66 7.14 -0.51
C ALA A 220 4.37 6.23 -1.73
N LYS A 221 3.16 5.68 -1.84
CA LYS A 221 2.70 4.87 -2.98
C LYS A 221 2.04 5.70 -4.08
N PHE A 222 1.71 6.97 -3.83
CA PHE A 222 1.07 7.84 -4.79
C PHE A 222 1.99 8.12 -5.98
N GLY A 223 1.43 8.02 -7.19
CA GLY A 223 2.18 8.18 -8.44
C GLY A 223 3.13 7.03 -8.78
N ASN A 224 3.18 5.96 -7.95
CA ASN A 224 3.93 4.75 -8.27
C ASN A 224 3.02 3.74 -8.99
N GLU A 225 3.57 3.07 -9.99
CA GLU A 225 2.90 2.02 -10.72
C GLU A 225 3.76 0.75 -10.67
N SER A 226 3.15 -0.34 -10.23
CA SER A 226 3.74 -1.67 -10.29
C SER A 226 3.31 -2.39 -11.57
N LEU A 227 3.91 -3.54 -11.85
CA LEU A 227 3.75 -4.25 -13.12
C LEU A 227 2.30 -4.58 -13.48
N VAL A 228 1.47 -4.91 -12.50
CA VAL A 228 0.13 -5.46 -12.74
C VAL A 228 -0.92 -4.63 -12.00
N ARG A 229 -1.83 -4.03 -12.74
CA ARG A 229 -3.05 -3.46 -12.18
C ARG A 229 -3.97 -4.58 -11.70
N PHE A 230 -4.53 -4.45 -10.51
CA PHE A 230 -5.46 -5.41 -9.95
C PHE A 230 -6.86 -4.82 -9.65
N ALA A 231 -6.98 -3.50 -9.58
CA ALA A 231 -8.25 -2.80 -9.39
C ALA A 231 -8.23 -1.44 -10.10
N ASP A 232 -9.35 -1.03 -10.64
CA ASP A 232 -9.65 0.34 -11.01
C ASP A 232 -10.21 1.08 -9.78
N PHE A 233 -10.32 2.41 -9.83
CA PHE A 233 -10.83 3.16 -8.66
C PHE A 233 -12.31 2.88 -8.41
N GLU A 234 -13.08 2.51 -9.42
CA GLU A 234 -14.48 2.08 -9.30
C GLU A 234 -14.65 0.77 -8.50
N ASP A 235 -13.59 -0.02 -8.36
CA ASP A 235 -13.57 -1.22 -7.51
C ASP A 235 -13.28 -0.90 -6.03
N ILE A 236 -13.02 0.39 -5.67
CA ILE A 236 -12.61 0.85 -4.35
C ILE A 236 -13.65 1.82 -3.78
N ASP A 237 -14.21 1.52 -2.62
CA ASP A 237 -15.18 2.41 -1.97
C ASP A 237 -14.50 3.47 -1.10
N THR A 238 -13.40 3.10 -0.44
CA THR A 238 -12.72 4.01 0.52
C THR A 238 -11.21 3.86 0.41
N LEU A 239 -10.49 4.98 0.39
CA LEU A 239 -9.03 5.06 0.58
C LEU A 239 -8.74 5.62 1.96
N ILE A 240 -8.04 4.86 2.83
CA ILE A 240 -7.47 5.39 4.09
C ILE A 240 -5.98 5.61 3.89
N THR A 241 -5.52 6.85 4.11
CA THR A 241 -4.15 7.29 3.84
C THR A 241 -3.67 8.28 4.89
N ASP A 242 -2.36 8.52 4.96
CA ASP A 242 -1.72 9.45 5.90
C ASP A 242 -1.70 10.91 5.42
N ARG A 243 -1.97 11.14 4.13
CA ARG A 243 -1.98 12.48 3.50
C ARG A 243 -2.96 12.50 2.34
N ALA A 244 -3.62 13.64 2.16
CA ALA A 244 -4.54 13.85 1.04
C ALA A 244 -3.83 13.64 -0.31
N PRO A 245 -4.44 12.91 -1.26
CA PRO A 245 -4.01 12.90 -2.65
C PRO A 245 -4.11 14.31 -3.26
N GLU A 246 -3.26 14.60 -4.24
CA GLU A 246 -3.22 15.89 -4.93
C GLU A 246 -3.22 15.67 -6.46
N GLY A 247 -3.55 16.73 -7.23
CA GLY A 247 -3.48 16.73 -8.69
C GLY A 247 -4.37 15.69 -9.35
N GLU A 248 -3.85 15.02 -10.38
CA GLU A 248 -4.57 14.04 -11.19
C GLU A 248 -5.10 12.85 -10.38
N LEU A 249 -4.34 12.40 -9.36
CA LEU A 249 -4.78 11.32 -8.49
C LEU A 249 -6.02 11.69 -7.67
N ALA A 250 -6.05 12.91 -7.10
CA ALA A 250 -7.21 13.40 -6.36
C ALA A 250 -8.45 13.46 -7.26
N GLN A 251 -8.28 13.98 -8.46
CA GLN A 251 -9.37 14.08 -9.45
C GLN A 251 -9.87 12.70 -9.88
N ALA A 252 -8.98 11.74 -10.13
CA ALA A 252 -9.36 10.39 -10.51
C ALA A 252 -10.17 9.67 -9.41
N LEU A 253 -9.75 9.81 -8.15
CA LEU A 253 -10.47 9.27 -6.99
C LEU A 253 -11.84 9.92 -6.81
N GLU A 254 -11.95 11.23 -6.99
CA GLU A 254 -13.20 11.98 -6.91
C GLU A 254 -14.18 11.55 -8.01
N VAL A 255 -13.72 11.43 -9.26
CA VAL A 255 -14.53 10.98 -10.40
C VAL A 255 -15.07 9.57 -10.20
N ALA A 256 -14.25 8.67 -9.63
CA ALA A 256 -14.66 7.30 -9.30
C ALA A 256 -15.55 7.20 -8.04
N GLY A 257 -15.74 8.30 -7.30
CA GLY A 257 -16.54 8.31 -6.08
C GLY A 257 -15.89 7.68 -4.86
N VAL A 258 -14.55 7.58 -4.84
CA VAL A 258 -13.80 7.00 -3.72
C VAL A 258 -13.81 7.94 -2.53
N GLU A 259 -14.32 7.48 -1.37
CA GLU A 259 -14.22 8.21 -0.12
C GLU A 259 -12.76 8.25 0.36
N VAL A 260 -12.17 9.43 0.51
CA VAL A 260 -10.78 9.59 0.99
C VAL A 260 -10.79 9.97 2.47
N ILE A 261 -10.22 9.12 3.33
CA ILE A 261 -10.11 9.32 4.77
C ILE A 261 -8.64 9.53 5.14
N ILE A 262 -8.34 10.66 5.79
CA ILE A 262 -7.00 10.97 6.29
C ILE A 262 -6.86 10.48 7.74
N ALA A 263 -5.75 9.79 8.01
CA ALA A 263 -5.44 9.12 9.27
C ALA A 263 -4.40 9.89 10.11
#